data_0edc40c18f0926deb07ad3e016f1a91e
#
_entry.id   0edc40c18f0926deb07ad3e016f1a91e
#
_cell.length_a   1.000
_cell.length_b   1.000
_cell.length_c   1.000
_cell.angle_alpha   90.00
_cell.angle_beta   90.00
_cell.angle_gamma   90.00
#
_symmetry.space_group_name_H-M   'P 1'
#
loop_
_entity.id
_entity.type
_entity.pdbx_description
1 polymer ?
#
loop_
_entity_poly.entity_id
_entity_poly.type
_entity_poly.pdbx_seq_one_letter_code
_entity_poly.pdbx_strand_id
1 'polypeptide(L)'
;MRKASPTVITHNKIPHPFIVKISVLDSLIILLYFIGIIGLGLWISRRQAKGGREFFLAGGTMKWPFIGASLFATNISSQQFVGQAGLAFAVGIIAGGFQLVGAFCFILLSAFFIRTYMGLRLATSPEFFEKRYSGRCRVVVSFINLMMIILGNIAAALYAGALVLTHLLGWDQLPNAEFLYWIAIFLIGIAAGTYTLMGGLKAVIYCDFVQMVVLVLGGALLLYFGIMELGGIESVFVGNVDDAGRSMWSLLRPWEHAFGWLPMLTGGLILGVHGHCTDQDYIQRALSAGSLYHA
;
A
#
# COMPACT_ATOMS: atom_id res chain seq x y z
N MET A 1 -13.53 -42.65 24.30
CA MET A 1 -13.19 -41.66 23.29
C MET A 1 -14.25 -40.57 23.27
N ARG A 2 -14.05 -39.45 23.99
CA ARG A 2 -14.94 -38.29 23.98
C ARG A 2 -14.64 -37.48 22.73
N LYS A 3 -15.57 -37.39 21.78
CA LYS A 3 -15.52 -36.46 20.67
C LYS A 3 -15.61 -35.04 21.23
N ALA A 4 -14.53 -34.29 21.18
CA ALA A 4 -14.57 -32.86 21.39
C ALA A 4 -15.43 -32.25 20.28
N SER A 5 -16.53 -31.61 20.63
CA SER A 5 -17.35 -30.82 19.71
C SER A 5 -16.50 -29.61 19.23
N PRO A 6 -16.48 -29.26 17.95
CA PRO A 6 -15.82 -28.07 17.49
C PRO A 6 -16.53 -26.86 18.12
N THR A 7 -15.76 -26.06 18.84
CA THR A 7 -16.22 -24.77 19.36
C THR A 7 -16.41 -23.85 18.17
N VAL A 8 -17.65 -23.74 17.69
CA VAL A 8 -18.03 -22.71 16.72
C VAL A 8 -17.81 -21.38 17.42
N ILE A 9 -16.85 -20.61 16.96
CA ILE A 9 -16.67 -19.22 17.40
C ILE A 9 -17.87 -18.45 16.83
N THR A 10 -18.93 -18.36 17.63
CA THR A 10 -20.08 -17.54 17.29
C THR A 10 -19.65 -16.07 17.32
N HIS A 11 -19.88 -15.36 16.24
CA HIS A 11 -19.61 -13.93 16.01
C HIS A 11 -20.21 -12.95 17.03
N ASN A 12 -20.77 -13.42 18.14
CA ASN A 12 -21.61 -12.64 19.05
C ASN A 12 -20.91 -12.17 20.33
N LYS A 13 -19.58 -12.10 20.37
CA LYS A 13 -18.84 -11.39 21.42
C LYS A 13 -17.72 -10.60 20.76
N ILE A 14 -18.04 -9.43 20.19
CA ILE A 14 -17.05 -8.38 20.07
C ILE A 14 -16.70 -8.00 21.51
N PRO A 15 -15.51 -8.35 22.01
CA PRO A 15 -15.08 -7.86 23.30
C PRO A 15 -15.06 -6.33 23.25
N HIS A 16 -15.36 -5.69 24.37
CA HIS A 16 -15.32 -4.25 24.56
C HIS A 16 -14.15 -3.62 23.82
N PRO A 17 -14.27 -2.37 23.31
CA PRO A 17 -13.23 -1.75 22.56
C PRO A 17 -11.90 -1.89 23.31
N PHE A 18 -10.96 -2.58 22.70
CA PHE A 18 -9.59 -2.68 23.21
C PHE A 18 -9.04 -1.27 23.24
N ILE A 19 -9.01 -0.67 24.41
CA ILE A 19 -8.31 0.60 24.63
C ILE A 19 -6.84 0.26 24.56
N VAL A 20 -6.24 0.45 23.39
CA VAL A 20 -4.79 0.35 23.23
C VAL A 20 -4.18 1.54 23.98
N LYS A 21 -3.73 1.33 25.19
CA LYS A 21 -2.94 2.33 25.93
C LYS A 21 -1.54 2.33 25.36
N ILE A 22 -1.28 3.24 24.43
CA ILE A 22 0.10 3.51 23.99
C ILE A 22 0.91 3.97 25.16
N SER A 23 2.03 3.31 25.42
CA SER A 23 2.98 3.74 26.44
C SER A 23 3.74 5.00 25.98
N VAL A 24 4.35 5.71 26.92
CA VAL A 24 5.24 6.84 26.59
C VAL A 24 6.38 6.38 25.67
N LEU A 25 6.86 5.14 25.86
CA LEU A 25 7.91 4.55 25.03
C LEU A 25 7.45 4.36 23.60
N ASP A 26 6.22 3.86 23.37
CA ASP A 26 5.66 3.67 22.02
C ASP A 26 5.52 5.00 21.31
N SER A 27 5.01 6.02 22.00
CA SER A 27 4.87 7.38 21.47
C SER A 27 6.23 7.98 21.07
N LEU A 28 7.27 7.72 21.89
CA LEU A 28 8.64 8.16 21.60
C LEU A 28 9.20 7.45 20.36
N ILE A 29 8.99 6.14 20.23
CA ILE A 29 9.43 5.35 19.06
C ILE A 29 8.76 5.88 17.79
N ILE A 30 7.45 6.12 17.82
CA ILE A 30 6.71 6.67 16.69
C ILE A 30 7.26 8.04 16.29
N LEU A 31 7.47 8.93 17.27
CA LEU A 31 8.02 10.27 17.03
C LEU A 31 9.42 10.22 16.43
N LEU A 32 10.31 9.39 16.98
CA LEU A 32 11.67 9.21 16.48
C LEU A 32 11.67 8.64 15.06
N TYR A 33 10.77 7.72 14.76
CA TYR A 33 10.61 7.19 13.40
C TYR A 33 10.22 8.30 12.40
N PHE A 34 9.21 9.13 12.71
CA PHE A 34 8.82 10.24 11.84
C PHE A 34 9.96 11.25 11.65
N ILE A 35 10.64 11.63 12.73
CA ILE A 35 11.80 12.52 12.66
C ILE A 35 12.91 11.92 11.79
N GLY A 36 13.17 10.62 11.95
CA GLY A 36 14.15 9.88 11.15
C GLY A 36 13.83 9.86 9.66
N ILE A 37 12.60 9.56 9.28
CA ILE A 37 12.16 9.53 7.87
C ILE A 37 12.20 10.92 7.24
N ILE A 38 11.68 11.94 7.92
CA ILE A 38 11.72 13.32 7.43
C ILE A 38 13.19 13.79 7.33
N GLY A 39 13.99 13.52 8.34
CA GLY A 39 15.41 13.84 8.34
C GLY A 39 16.20 13.17 7.21
N LEU A 40 15.92 11.90 6.92
CA LEU A 40 16.50 11.15 5.81
C LEU A 40 16.10 11.80 4.47
N GLY A 41 14.83 12.08 4.28
CA GLY A 41 14.33 12.72 3.06
C GLY A 41 14.98 14.09 2.81
N LEU A 42 15.07 14.92 3.84
CA LEU A 42 15.71 16.25 3.77
C LEU A 42 17.24 16.15 3.54
N TRP A 43 17.91 15.17 4.15
CA TRP A 43 19.34 14.95 3.95
C TRP A 43 19.66 14.54 2.50
N ILE A 44 18.84 13.66 1.91
CA ILE A 44 18.98 13.25 0.51
C ILE A 44 18.71 14.44 -0.42
N SER A 45 17.65 15.22 -0.13
CA SER A 45 17.29 16.42 -0.88
C SER A 45 18.47 17.41 -1.02
N ARG A 46 19.19 17.65 0.08
CA ARG A 46 20.34 18.58 0.09
C ARG A 46 21.50 18.12 -0.81
N ARG A 47 21.57 16.84 -1.11
CA ARG A 47 22.63 16.22 -1.94
C ARG A 47 22.23 15.98 -3.38
N GLN A 48 20.99 16.30 -3.73
CA GLN A 48 20.47 16.07 -5.08
C GLN A 48 20.76 17.28 -5.98
N ALA A 49 21.14 17.00 -7.25
CA ALA A 49 21.28 18.03 -8.25
C ALA A 49 19.92 18.71 -8.54
N LYS A 50 19.96 20.01 -8.85
CA LYS A 50 18.75 20.77 -9.16
C LYS A 50 18.41 20.59 -10.63
N GLY A 51 17.19 20.05 -10.90
CA GLY A 51 16.70 19.88 -12.27
C GLY A 51 15.40 19.06 -12.28
N GLY A 52 14.59 19.24 -13.32
CA GLY A 52 13.32 18.54 -13.44
C GLY A 52 13.49 17.02 -13.53
N ARG A 53 14.50 16.54 -14.27
CA ARG A 53 14.77 15.11 -14.42
C ARG A 53 15.24 14.47 -13.10
N GLU A 54 16.08 15.17 -12.36
CA GLU A 54 16.53 14.75 -11.03
C GLU A 54 15.36 14.70 -10.05
N PHE A 55 14.48 15.68 -10.10
CA PHE A 55 13.34 15.77 -9.21
C PHE A 55 12.30 14.68 -9.50
N PHE A 56 11.90 14.51 -10.77
CA PHE A 56 10.81 13.60 -11.15
C PHE A 56 11.25 12.16 -11.45
N LEU A 57 12.50 11.92 -11.83
CA LEU A 57 13.03 10.60 -12.23
C LEU A 57 14.27 10.19 -11.43
N ALA A 58 14.59 10.86 -10.33
CA ALA A 58 15.80 10.59 -9.53
C ALA A 58 17.11 10.56 -10.38
N GLY A 59 17.14 11.36 -11.46
CA GLY A 59 18.24 11.40 -12.41
C GLY A 59 18.42 10.15 -13.28
N GLY A 60 17.54 9.16 -13.19
CA GLY A 60 17.68 7.89 -13.89
C GLY A 60 18.88 7.07 -13.36
N THR A 61 19.12 7.06 -12.06
CA THR A 61 20.32 6.43 -11.46
C THR A 61 19.97 5.35 -10.43
N MET A 62 18.68 5.07 -10.22
CA MET A 62 18.24 4.15 -9.19
C MET A 62 18.55 2.69 -9.56
N LYS A 63 18.89 1.90 -8.52
CA LYS A 63 19.18 0.46 -8.65
C LYS A 63 17.96 -0.38 -8.27
N TRP A 64 17.87 -1.58 -8.82
CA TRP A 64 16.74 -2.49 -8.66
C TRP A 64 16.29 -2.75 -7.21
N PRO A 65 17.15 -2.85 -6.16
CA PRO A 65 16.66 -3.11 -4.81
C PRO A 65 15.83 -1.95 -4.27
N PHE A 66 16.24 -0.71 -4.58
CA PHE A 66 15.53 0.49 -4.14
C PHE A 66 14.23 0.68 -4.91
N ILE A 67 14.24 0.38 -6.23
CA ILE A 67 13.02 0.43 -7.06
C ILE A 67 12.03 -0.63 -6.59
N GLY A 68 12.46 -1.87 -6.42
CA GLY A 68 11.59 -2.95 -5.94
C GLY A 68 11.00 -2.66 -4.56
N ALA A 69 11.80 -2.15 -3.64
CA ALA A 69 11.34 -1.72 -2.32
C ALA A 69 10.31 -0.57 -2.40
N SER A 70 10.57 0.41 -3.28
CA SER A 70 9.66 1.53 -3.46
C SER A 70 8.35 1.11 -4.13
N LEU A 71 8.39 0.22 -5.12
CA LEU A 71 7.19 -0.38 -5.72
C LEU A 71 6.37 -1.16 -4.69
N PHE A 72 7.04 -1.93 -3.83
CA PHE A 72 6.40 -2.64 -2.74
C PHE A 72 5.74 -1.68 -1.74
N ALA A 73 6.48 -0.67 -1.26
CA ALA A 73 5.97 0.31 -0.30
C ALA A 73 4.83 1.16 -0.88
N THR A 74 4.85 1.44 -2.20
CA THR A 74 3.76 2.14 -2.88
C THR A 74 2.48 1.31 -2.94
N ASN A 75 2.62 0.00 -3.08
CA ASN A 75 1.47 -0.90 -3.11
C ASN A 75 0.85 -1.12 -1.72
N ILE A 76 1.62 -0.93 -0.65
CA ILE A 76 1.17 -1.15 0.73
C ILE A 76 1.01 0.20 1.43
N SER A 77 -0.22 0.60 1.64
CA SER A 77 -0.60 1.82 2.36
C SER A 77 -1.42 1.49 3.60
N SER A 78 -1.80 2.51 4.35
CA SER A 78 -2.76 2.37 5.47
C SER A 78 -4.09 1.71 5.04
N GLN A 79 -4.50 1.88 3.77
CA GLN A 79 -5.68 1.22 3.21
C GLN A 79 -5.56 -0.31 3.22
N GLN A 80 -4.38 -0.86 2.90
CA GLN A 80 -4.15 -2.30 2.93
C GLN A 80 -4.16 -2.81 4.37
N PHE A 81 -3.50 -2.13 5.29
CA PHE A 81 -3.47 -2.56 6.69
C PHE A 81 -4.85 -2.52 7.36
N VAL A 82 -5.63 -1.47 7.12
CA VAL A 82 -6.97 -1.32 7.72
C VAL A 82 -8.03 -1.99 6.87
N GLY A 83 -8.08 -1.63 5.58
CA GLY A 83 -9.15 -2.07 4.69
C GLY A 83 -9.04 -3.55 4.33
N GLN A 84 -7.86 -4.04 3.93
CA GLN A 84 -7.69 -5.46 3.60
C GLN A 84 -7.74 -6.36 4.83
N ALA A 85 -7.23 -5.92 5.99
CA ALA A 85 -7.38 -6.70 7.21
C ALA A 85 -8.87 -6.86 7.60
N GLY A 86 -9.65 -5.78 7.52
CA GLY A 86 -11.09 -5.84 7.73
C GLY A 86 -11.81 -6.70 6.69
N LEU A 87 -11.43 -6.60 5.42
CA LEU A 87 -11.99 -7.44 4.37
C LEU A 87 -11.60 -8.92 4.56
N ALA A 88 -10.34 -9.21 4.93
CA ALA A 88 -9.90 -10.58 5.21
C ALA A 88 -10.63 -11.19 6.40
N PHE A 89 -10.97 -10.40 7.40
CA PHE A 89 -11.84 -10.82 8.50
C PHE A 89 -13.26 -11.20 8.03
N ALA A 90 -13.80 -10.46 7.06
CA ALA A 90 -15.15 -10.68 6.54
C ALA A 90 -15.25 -11.84 5.53
N VAL A 91 -14.27 -11.95 4.61
CA VAL A 91 -14.36 -12.89 3.46
C VAL A 91 -13.26 -13.94 3.41
N GLY A 92 -12.28 -13.87 4.30
CA GLY A 92 -11.13 -14.77 4.37
C GLY A 92 -9.95 -14.36 3.51
N ILE A 93 -9.00 -15.29 3.30
CA ILE A 93 -7.74 -15.06 2.60
C ILE A 93 -7.91 -14.61 1.15
N ILE A 94 -9.08 -14.83 0.56
CA ILE A 94 -9.41 -14.39 -0.80
C ILE A 94 -9.30 -12.85 -0.96
N ALA A 95 -9.44 -12.10 0.13
CA ALA A 95 -9.18 -10.66 0.15
C ALA A 95 -7.79 -10.30 -0.37
N GLY A 96 -6.79 -11.18 -0.15
CA GLY A 96 -5.43 -11.05 -0.69
C GLY A 96 -5.30 -11.40 -2.18
N GLY A 97 -6.34 -11.88 -2.84
CA GLY A 97 -6.30 -12.29 -4.24
C GLY A 97 -5.88 -11.16 -5.19
N PHE A 98 -6.28 -9.91 -4.91
CA PHE A 98 -5.84 -8.75 -5.68
C PHE A 98 -4.32 -8.54 -5.63
N GLN A 99 -3.67 -8.85 -4.52
CA GLN A 99 -2.22 -8.74 -4.39
C GLN A 99 -1.49 -9.79 -5.23
N LEU A 100 -2.07 -10.99 -5.36
CA LEU A 100 -1.54 -12.02 -6.26
C LEU A 100 -1.65 -11.60 -7.73
N VAL A 101 -2.79 -11.01 -8.13
CA VAL A 101 -2.96 -10.42 -9.46
C VAL A 101 -1.97 -9.27 -9.67
N GLY A 102 -1.76 -8.42 -8.66
CA GLY A 102 -0.77 -7.35 -8.69
C GLY A 102 0.66 -7.86 -8.91
N ALA A 103 1.06 -8.92 -8.21
CA ALA A 103 2.36 -9.55 -8.41
C ALA A 103 2.55 -10.06 -9.85
N PHE A 104 1.51 -10.66 -10.44
CA PHE A 104 1.52 -11.05 -11.85
C PHE A 104 1.64 -9.83 -12.78
N CYS A 105 0.95 -8.74 -12.48
CA CYS A 105 1.03 -7.51 -13.28
C CYS A 105 2.41 -6.86 -13.20
N PHE A 106 3.15 -6.96 -12.10
CA PHE A 106 4.56 -6.53 -12.05
C PHE A 106 5.46 -7.34 -12.98
N ILE A 107 5.21 -8.64 -13.14
CA ILE A 107 5.91 -9.46 -14.13
C ILE A 107 5.60 -8.94 -15.56
N LEU A 108 4.33 -8.63 -15.84
CA LEU A 108 3.94 -8.04 -17.13
C LEU A 108 4.57 -6.67 -17.35
N LEU A 109 4.60 -5.80 -16.32
CA LEU A 109 5.29 -4.52 -16.38
C LEU A 109 6.76 -4.71 -16.80
N SER A 110 7.48 -5.59 -16.10
CA SER A 110 8.89 -5.85 -16.35
C SER A 110 9.15 -6.47 -17.73
N ALA A 111 8.34 -7.45 -18.14
CA ALA A 111 8.57 -8.19 -19.38
C ALA A 111 8.22 -7.39 -20.64
N PHE A 112 7.14 -6.60 -20.61
CA PHE A 112 6.58 -5.97 -21.80
C PHE A 112 6.58 -4.45 -21.75
N PHE A 113 6.05 -3.85 -20.70
CA PHE A 113 5.77 -2.41 -20.68
C PHE A 113 7.03 -1.57 -20.50
N ILE A 114 7.91 -1.96 -19.57
CA ILE A 114 9.07 -1.12 -19.21
C ILE A 114 10.06 -0.97 -20.38
N ARG A 115 10.22 -1.99 -21.19
CA ARG A 115 11.06 -1.92 -22.41
C ARG A 115 10.55 -0.84 -23.36
N THR A 116 9.23 -0.78 -23.56
CA THR A 116 8.59 0.23 -24.41
C THR A 116 8.74 1.62 -23.80
N TYR A 117 8.49 1.78 -22.53
CA TYR A 117 8.54 3.07 -21.84
C TYR A 117 9.96 3.65 -21.82
N MET A 118 10.95 2.84 -21.50
CA MET A 118 12.37 3.27 -21.53
C MET A 118 12.86 3.52 -22.96
N GLY A 119 12.47 2.69 -23.93
CA GLY A 119 12.83 2.87 -25.34
C GLY A 119 12.28 4.18 -25.91
N LEU A 120 11.09 4.58 -25.51
CA LEU A 120 10.47 5.86 -25.88
C LEU A 120 10.99 7.04 -25.05
N ARG A 121 11.86 6.82 -24.07
CA ARG A 121 12.39 7.83 -23.14
C ARG A 121 11.31 8.67 -22.48
N LEU A 122 10.26 8.02 -22.02
CA LEU A 122 9.13 8.70 -21.37
C LEU A 122 9.54 9.23 -20.00
N ALA A 123 8.98 10.37 -19.63
CA ALA A 123 9.07 10.92 -18.27
C ALA A 123 7.81 10.65 -17.46
N THR A 124 6.68 10.50 -18.14
CA THR A 124 5.37 10.28 -17.50
C THR A 124 4.52 9.29 -18.30
N SER A 125 3.61 8.60 -17.60
CA SER A 125 2.64 7.69 -18.24
C SER A 125 1.74 8.41 -19.28
N PRO A 126 1.19 9.61 -19.03
CA PRO A 126 0.40 10.33 -20.04
C PRO A 126 1.16 10.69 -21.31
N GLU A 127 2.50 10.82 -21.26
CA GLU A 127 3.32 11.07 -22.44
C GLU A 127 3.28 9.90 -23.45
N PHE A 128 3.10 8.67 -22.98
CA PHE A 128 2.89 7.53 -23.86
C PHE A 128 1.64 7.71 -24.74
N PHE A 129 0.56 8.18 -24.14
CA PHE A 129 -0.70 8.43 -24.88
C PHE A 129 -0.56 9.56 -25.89
N GLU A 130 0.25 10.59 -25.60
CA GLU A 130 0.58 11.64 -26.57
C GLU A 130 1.28 11.06 -27.79
N LYS A 131 2.36 10.28 -27.57
CA LYS A 131 3.16 9.69 -28.65
C LYS A 131 2.38 8.67 -29.47
N ARG A 132 1.43 7.96 -28.83
CA ARG A 132 0.63 6.92 -29.49
C ARG A 132 -0.60 7.48 -30.22
N TYR A 133 -1.23 8.52 -29.67
CA TYR A 133 -2.50 9.04 -30.16
C TYR A 133 -2.43 10.54 -30.47
N SER A 134 -2.47 11.41 -29.46
CA SER A 134 -2.47 12.86 -29.67
C SER A 134 -2.20 13.62 -28.34
N GLY A 135 -1.83 14.92 -28.45
CA GLY A 135 -1.69 15.80 -27.30
C GLY A 135 -3.00 16.00 -26.52
N ARG A 136 -4.16 15.94 -27.17
CA ARG A 136 -5.46 16.00 -26.50
C ARG A 136 -5.67 14.79 -25.60
N CYS A 137 -5.28 13.60 -26.06
CA CYS A 137 -5.35 12.37 -25.28
C CYS A 137 -4.51 12.46 -24.00
N ARG A 138 -3.28 13.01 -24.13
CA ARG A 138 -2.41 13.28 -22.96
C ARG A 138 -3.11 14.14 -21.92
N VAL A 139 -3.74 15.25 -22.33
CA VAL A 139 -4.42 16.18 -21.38
C VAL A 139 -5.54 15.47 -20.66
N VAL A 140 -6.41 14.73 -21.37
CA VAL A 140 -7.52 13.98 -20.77
C VAL A 140 -7.01 12.94 -19.78
N VAL A 141 -6.03 12.12 -20.18
CA VAL A 141 -5.47 11.08 -19.30
C VAL A 141 -4.78 11.71 -18.09
N SER A 142 -4.03 12.80 -18.26
CA SER A 142 -3.41 13.52 -17.14
C SER A 142 -4.43 14.04 -16.15
N PHE A 143 -5.54 14.60 -16.64
CA PHE A 143 -6.61 15.11 -15.78
C PHE A 143 -7.29 13.98 -14.99
N ILE A 144 -7.62 12.86 -15.66
CA ILE A 144 -8.21 11.69 -15.02
C ILE A 144 -7.26 11.13 -13.94
N ASN A 145 -5.98 10.93 -14.27
CA ASN A 145 -4.99 10.43 -13.31
C ASN A 145 -4.85 11.37 -12.12
N LEU A 146 -4.81 12.69 -12.34
CA LEU A 146 -4.72 13.66 -11.26
C LEU A 146 -5.92 13.58 -10.31
N MET A 147 -7.13 13.45 -10.87
CA MET A 147 -8.36 13.28 -10.08
C MET A 147 -8.34 11.96 -9.30
N MET A 148 -7.93 10.86 -9.92
CA MET A 148 -7.83 9.56 -9.25
C MET A 148 -6.80 9.58 -8.13
N ILE A 149 -5.65 10.20 -8.32
CA ILE A 149 -4.60 10.30 -7.29
C ILE A 149 -5.09 11.15 -6.11
N ILE A 150 -5.66 12.34 -6.36
CA ILE A 150 -6.09 13.25 -5.29
C ILE A 150 -7.30 12.69 -4.54
N LEU A 151 -8.38 12.36 -5.26
CA LEU A 151 -9.65 11.99 -4.65
C LEU A 151 -9.70 10.51 -4.25
N GLY A 152 -8.94 9.66 -4.91
CA GLY A 152 -8.82 8.23 -4.58
C GLY A 152 -7.66 7.96 -3.64
N ASN A 153 -6.44 7.93 -4.16
CA ASN A 153 -5.29 7.40 -3.43
C ASN A 153 -4.89 8.25 -2.21
N ILE A 154 -4.70 9.57 -2.41
CA ILE A 154 -4.28 10.47 -1.32
C ILE A 154 -5.35 10.59 -0.26
N ALA A 155 -6.60 10.87 -0.67
CA ALA A 155 -7.70 11.04 0.26
C ALA A 155 -7.93 9.78 1.11
N ALA A 156 -7.97 8.60 0.48
CA ALA A 156 -8.18 7.35 1.19
C ALA A 156 -6.99 6.96 2.08
N ALA A 157 -5.74 7.23 1.66
CA ALA A 157 -4.55 6.99 2.48
C ALA A 157 -4.50 7.90 3.72
N LEU A 158 -4.82 9.19 3.56
CA LEU A 158 -4.91 10.15 4.68
C LEU A 158 -6.05 9.78 5.62
N TYR A 159 -7.22 9.41 5.07
CA TYR A 159 -8.36 8.96 5.86
C TYR A 159 -8.00 7.76 6.72
N ALA A 160 -7.48 6.68 6.13
CA ALA A 160 -7.12 5.47 6.85
C ALA A 160 -5.97 5.71 7.84
N GLY A 161 -4.95 6.50 7.45
CA GLY A 161 -3.85 6.86 8.34
C GLY A 161 -4.29 7.66 9.56
N ALA A 162 -5.17 8.64 9.37
CA ALA A 162 -5.74 9.42 10.46
C ALA A 162 -6.61 8.58 11.39
N LEU A 163 -7.40 7.64 10.85
CA LEU A 163 -8.19 6.70 11.64
C LEU A 163 -7.32 5.87 12.58
N VAL A 164 -6.22 5.32 12.06
CA VAL A 164 -5.25 4.57 12.87
C VAL A 164 -4.60 5.46 13.92
N LEU A 165 -4.13 6.64 13.52
CA LEU A 165 -3.41 7.54 14.43
C LEU A 165 -4.31 8.02 15.57
N THR A 166 -5.54 8.41 15.29
CA THR A 166 -6.50 8.86 16.31
C THR A 166 -6.87 7.74 17.27
N HIS A 167 -7.06 6.53 16.75
CA HIS A 167 -7.35 5.36 17.60
C HIS A 167 -6.15 4.99 18.47
N LEU A 168 -4.96 4.96 17.91
CA LEU A 168 -3.73 4.67 18.67
C LEU A 168 -3.47 5.70 19.77
N LEU A 169 -3.70 6.99 19.52
CA LEU A 169 -3.51 8.06 20.50
C LEU A 169 -4.70 8.21 21.48
N GLY A 170 -5.77 7.42 21.31
CA GLY A 170 -6.98 7.52 22.10
C GLY A 170 -7.76 8.81 21.89
N TRP A 171 -7.51 9.51 20.77
CA TRP A 171 -8.17 10.78 20.44
C TRP A 171 -9.63 10.59 20.03
N ASP A 172 -9.98 9.41 19.55
CA ASP A 172 -11.34 8.99 19.19
C ASP A 172 -12.30 8.98 20.38
N GLN A 173 -11.77 8.93 21.62
CA GLN A 173 -12.55 8.92 22.85
C GLN A 173 -12.72 10.30 23.50
N LEU A 174 -12.09 11.32 22.94
CA LEU A 174 -12.17 12.68 23.47
C LEU A 174 -13.41 13.43 22.95
N PRO A 175 -13.96 14.40 23.71
CA PRO A 175 -15.15 15.14 23.32
C PRO A 175 -15.03 15.88 21.98
N ASN A 176 -13.79 16.17 21.54
CA ASN A 176 -13.44 16.86 20.30
C ASN A 176 -12.80 15.92 19.27
N ALA A 177 -13.16 14.62 19.25
CA ALA A 177 -12.57 13.59 18.39
C ALA A 177 -12.58 13.98 16.91
N GLU A 178 -13.67 14.56 16.40
CA GLU A 178 -13.77 14.98 15.00
C GLU A 178 -12.71 16.05 14.64
N PHE A 179 -12.51 17.03 15.50
CA PHE A 179 -11.48 18.04 15.29
C PHE A 179 -10.07 17.45 15.33
N LEU A 180 -9.80 16.54 16.26
CA LEU A 180 -8.52 15.83 16.37
C LEU A 180 -8.26 14.94 15.16
N TYR A 181 -9.30 14.34 14.60
CA TYR A 181 -9.21 13.58 13.37
C TYR A 181 -8.73 14.45 12.19
N TRP A 182 -9.29 15.64 12.02
CA TRP A 182 -8.83 16.60 11.01
C TRP A 182 -7.37 17.04 11.25
N ILE A 183 -6.98 17.25 12.50
CA ILE A 183 -5.58 17.54 12.87
C ILE A 183 -4.68 16.38 12.42
N ALA A 184 -5.07 15.13 12.67
CA ALA A 184 -4.29 13.96 12.24
C ALA A 184 -4.10 13.92 10.72
N ILE A 185 -5.15 14.19 9.94
CA ILE A 185 -5.07 14.29 8.47
C ILE A 185 -4.04 15.34 8.05
N PHE A 186 -4.10 16.54 8.62
CA PHE A 186 -3.17 17.63 8.27
C PHE A 186 -1.74 17.30 8.70
N LEU A 187 -1.52 16.72 9.88
CA LEU A 187 -0.19 16.34 10.35
C LEU A 187 0.45 15.31 9.43
N ILE A 188 -0.28 14.25 9.06
CA ILE A 188 0.22 13.21 8.14
C ILE A 188 0.50 13.83 6.77
N GLY A 189 -0.43 14.64 6.23
CA GLY A 189 -0.28 15.29 4.94
C GLY A 189 0.90 16.25 4.87
N ILE A 190 1.10 17.08 5.89
CA ILE A 190 2.24 18.00 5.99
C ILE A 190 3.56 17.20 6.11
N ALA A 191 3.61 16.18 6.95
CA ALA A 191 4.80 15.35 7.13
C ALA A 191 5.21 14.68 5.81
N ALA A 192 4.26 14.01 5.12
CA ALA A 192 4.51 13.35 3.84
C ALA A 192 4.85 14.37 2.73
N GLY A 193 4.10 15.48 2.65
CA GLY A 193 4.32 16.53 1.68
C GLY A 193 5.68 17.19 1.81
N THR A 194 6.15 17.43 3.03
CA THR A 194 7.42 18.13 3.29
C THR A 194 8.60 17.41 2.65
N TYR A 195 8.82 16.12 2.97
CA TYR A 195 9.97 15.42 2.41
C TYR A 195 9.83 15.15 0.91
N THR A 196 8.60 14.95 0.43
CA THR A 196 8.33 14.72 -1.00
C THR A 196 8.61 15.98 -1.83
N LEU A 197 8.07 17.13 -1.42
CA LEU A 197 8.28 18.40 -2.13
C LEU A 197 9.73 18.88 -2.08
N MET A 198 10.43 18.64 -0.99
CA MET A 198 11.83 19.05 -0.86
C MET A 198 12.80 18.06 -1.50
N GLY A 199 12.49 16.78 -1.47
CA GLY A 199 13.42 15.71 -1.86
C GLY A 199 13.16 15.07 -3.21
N GLY A 200 12.03 15.32 -3.85
CA GLY A 200 11.65 14.68 -5.11
C GLY A 200 11.64 13.16 -5.03
N LEU A 201 11.57 12.50 -6.19
CA LEU A 201 11.45 11.04 -6.28
C LEU A 201 12.60 10.28 -5.62
N LYS A 202 13.82 10.80 -5.68
CA LYS A 202 14.98 10.13 -5.08
C LYS A 202 14.85 9.97 -3.58
N ALA A 203 14.43 11.04 -2.88
CA ALA A 203 14.20 10.99 -1.45
C ALA A 203 13.07 10.03 -1.09
N VAL A 204 11.98 10.05 -1.86
CA VAL A 204 10.84 9.14 -1.70
C VAL A 204 11.31 7.70 -1.80
N ILE A 205 12.04 7.30 -2.84
CA ILE A 205 12.51 5.92 -3.05
C ILE A 205 13.39 5.43 -1.86
N TYR A 206 14.27 6.28 -1.33
CA TYR A 206 15.08 5.88 -0.16
C TYR A 206 14.26 5.79 1.13
N CYS A 207 13.29 6.69 1.33
CA CYS A 207 12.36 6.58 2.45
C CYS A 207 11.50 5.33 2.33
N ASP A 208 10.98 5.03 1.13
CA ASP A 208 10.21 3.82 0.82
C ASP A 208 11.02 2.55 1.15
N PHE A 209 12.33 2.54 0.88
CA PHE A 209 13.20 1.41 1.22
C PHE A 209 13.23 1.14 2.73
N VAL A 210 13.41 2.18 3.53
CA VAL A 210 13.38 2.06 5.00
C VAL A 210 11.99 1.65 5.48
N GLN A 211 10.95 2.25 4.93
CA GLN A 211 9.56 1.93 5.26
C GLN A 211 9.21 0.48 4.90
N MET A 212 9.65 -0.02 3.75
CA MET A 212 9.46 -1.43 3.36
C MET A 212 10.07 -2.39 4.38
N VAL A 213 11.28 -2.12 4.87
CA VAL A 213 11.90 -2.95 5.91
C VAL A 213 11.05 -2.96 7.19
N VAL A 214 10.59 -1.79 7.63
CA VAL A 214 9.72 -1.68 8.81
C VAL A 214 8.39 -2.41 8.60
N LEU A 215 7.78 -2.26 7.43
CA LEU A 215 6.52 -2.92 7.07
C LEU A 215 6.64 -4.44 7.06
N VAL A 216 7.69 -4.97 6.44
CA VAL A 216 7.93 -6.43 6.38
C VAL A 216 8.20 -7.00 7.77
N LEU A 217 9.04 -6.35 8.56
CA LEU A 217 9.32 -6.79 9.92
C LEU A 217 8.08 -6.69 10.82
N GLY A 218 7.36 -5.57 10.74
CA GLY A 218 6.11 -5.37 11.49
C GLY A 218 5.04 -6.40 11.13
N GLY A 219 4.84 -6.67 9.84
CA GLY A 219 3.91 -7.70 9.36
C GLY A 219 4.32 -9.11 9.82
N ALA A 220 5.60 -9.43 9.77
CA ALA A 220 6.11 -10.72 10.25
C ALA A 220 5.92 -10.89 11.77
N LEU A 221 6.18 -9.85 12.56
CA LEU A 221 5.94 -9.86 14.00
C LEU A 221 4.46 -9.98 14.32
N LEU A 222 3.60 -9.25 13.61
CA LEU A 222 2.15 -9.35 13.78
C LEU A 222 1.64 -10.77 13.51
N LEU A 223 2.12 -11.38 12.43
CA LEU A 223 1.80 -12.78 12.11
C LEU A 223 2.30 -13.74 13.19
N TYR A 224 3.54 -13.57 13.66
CA TYR A 224 4.14 -14.40 14.70
C TYR A 224 3.35 -14.35 16.00
N PHE A 225 3.08 -13.14 16.51
CA PHE A 225 2.32 -12.98 17.74
C PHE A 225 0.86 -13.43 17.60
N GLY A 226 0.23 -13.20 16.43
CA GLY A 226 -1.11 -13.68 16.14
C GLY A 226 -1.20 -15.21 16.17
N ILE A 227 -0.24 -15.91 15.60
CA ILE A 227 -0.17 -17.38 15.64
C ILE A 227 0.02 -17.88 17.09
N MET A 228 0.90 -17.23 17.86
CA MET A 228 1.14 -17.60 19.27
C MET A 228 -0.10 -17.40 20.13
N GLU A 229 -0.83 -16.30 19.94
CA GLU A 229 -2.07 -16.01 20.69
C GLU A 229 -3.19 -17.04 20.39
N LEU A 230 -3.23 -17.55 19.16
CA LEU A 230 -4.18 -18.59 18.76
C LEU A 230 -3.80 -20.00 19.24
N GLY A 231 -2.66 -20.17 19.92
CA GLY A 231 -2.19 -21.46 20.43
C GLY A 231 -1.41 -22.29 19.39
N GLY A 232 -0.91 -21.66 18.34
CA GLY A 232 -0.07 -22.28 17.33
C GLY A 232 -0.68 -22.31 15.93
N ILE A 233 0.15 -22.71 14.95
CA ILE A 233 -0.21 -22.66 13.53
C ILE A 233 -1.40 -23.57 13.18
N GLU A 234 -1.57 -24.68 13.88
CA GLU A 234 -2.68 -25.60 13.64
C GLU A 234 -4.02 -24.96 13.93
N SER A 235 -4.10 -24.14 15.00
CA SER A 235 -5.32 -23.43 15.42
C SER A 235 -5.77 -22.39 14.39
N VAL A 236 -4.85 -21.86 13.58
CA VAL A 236 -5.14 -20.88 12.53
C VAL A 236 -6.00 -21.48 11.42
N PHE A 237 -5.86 -22.78 11.14
CA PHE A 237 -6.57 -23.46 10.06
C PHE A 237 -7.86 -24.16 10.52
N VAL A 238 -8.05 -24.33 11.83
CA VAL A 238 -9.19 -25.08 12.37
C VAL A 238 -10.38 -24.14 12.64
N GLY A 239 -11.56 -24.52 12.15
CA GLY A 239 -12.83 -23.85 12.48
C GLY A 239 -13.09 -22.51 11.77
N ASN A 240 -12.17 -22.04 10.92
CA ASN A 240 -12.36 -20.80 10.17
C ASN A 240 -13.23 -21.05 8.91
N VAL A 241 -14.55 -20.97 9.08
CA VAL A 241 -15.54 -21.09 8.01
C VAL A 241 -16.42 -19.85 7.96
N ASP A 242 -16.88 -19.50 6.76
CA ASP A 242 -17.85 -18.43 6.55
C ASP A 242 -19.28 -18.91 6.95
N ASP A 243 -20.25 -18.00 6.89
CA ASP A 243 -21.66 -18.29 7.24
C ASP A 243 -22.28 -19.39 6.35
N ALA A 244 -21.70 -19.69 5.21
CA ALA A 244 -22.10 -20.78 4.33
C ALA A 244 -21.31 -22.09 4.57
N GLY A 245 -20.51 -22.17 5.63
CA GLY A 245 -19.70 -23.34 5.99
C GLY A 245 -18.47 -23.55 5.10
N ARG A 246 -18.07 -22.57 4.30
CA ARG A 246 -16.91 -22.65 3.41
C ARG A 246 -15.65 -22.18 4.14
N SER A 247 -14.52 -22.85 3.90
CA SER A 247 -13.25 -22.47 4.49
C SER A 247 -12.85 -21.03 4.12
N MET A 248 -12.53 -20.21 5.12
CA MET A 248 -11.98 -18.87 4.94
C MET A 248 -10.54 -18.88 4.36
N TRP A 249 -9.90 -20.03 4.32
CA TRP A 249 -8.58 -20.24 3.69
C TRP A 249 -8.65 -20.57 2.21
N SER A 250 -9.86 -20.67 1.61
CA SER A 250 -10.00 -20.93 0.18
C SER A 250 -9.69 -19.68 -0.65
N LEU A 251 -8.69 -19.79 -1.53
CA LEU A 251 -8.36 -18.78 -2.55
C LEU A 251 -9.27 -18.88 -3.78
N LEU A 252 -9.99 -20.00 -3.94
CA LEU A 252 -10.91 -20.21 -5.04
C LEU A 252 -12.35 -20.11 -4.54
N ARG A 253 -13.06 -19.12 -5.02
CA ARG A 253 -14.50 -18.94 -4.77
C ARG A 253 -15.28 -19.18 -6.07
N PRO A 254 -16.56 -19.63 -5.97
CA PRO A 254 -17.44 -19.77 -7.12
C PRO A 254 -17.49 -18.47 -7.94
N TRP A 255 -17.82 -18.59 -9.20
CA TRP A 255 -17.83 -17.47 -10.13
C TRP A 255 -18.89 -16.40 -9.78
N GLU A 256 -19.94 -16.76 -9.05
CA GLU A 256 -20.97 -15.83 -8.55
C GLU A 256 -20.47 -14.94 -7.39
N HIS A 257 -19.41 -15.34 -6.72
CA HIS A 257 -18.87 -14.56 -5.60
C HIS A 257 -18.15 -13.32 -6.12
N ALA A 258 -18.25 -12.17 -5.41
CA ALA A 258 -17.59 -10.92 -5.81
C ALA A 258 -16.06 -11.09 -6.00
N PHE A 259 -15.43 -11.98 -5.22
CA PHE A 259 -14.02 -12.39 -5.34
C PHE A 259 -13.87 -13.77 -5.99
N GLY A 260 -14.83 -14.18 -6.82
CA GLY A 260 -14.75 -15.45 -7.56
C GLY A 260 -13.65 -15.44 -8.63
N TRP A 261 -13.31 -16.63 -9.12
CA TRP A 261 -12.23 -16.75 -10.12
C TRP A 261 -12.51 -15.95 -11.40
N LEU A 262 -13.75 -15.84 -11.84
CA LEU A 262 -14.10 -15.10 -13.05
C LEU A 262 -14.00 -13.57 -12.86
N PRO A 263 -14.60 -12.93 -11.83
CA PRO A 263 -14.35 -11.54 -11.52
C PRO A 263 -12.87 -11.19 -11.31
N MET A 264 -12.08 -12.09 -10.73
CA MET A 264 -10.64 -11.88 -10.53
C MET A 264 -9.86 -11.94 -11.85
N LEU A 265 -10.18 -12.87 -12.75
CA LEU A 265 -9.53 -12.97 -14.06
C LEU A 265 -9.94 -11.85 -15.01
N THR A 266 -11.16 -11.34 -14.90
CA THR A 266 -11.66 -10.24 -15.78
C THR A 266 -11.37 -8.89 -15.14
N GLY A 267 -12.18 -8.49 -14.15
CA GLY A 267 -12.07 -7.19 -13.48
C GLY A 267 -10.74 -7.02 -12.74
N GLY A 268 -10.32 -8.03 -11.98
CA GLY A 268 -9.07 -7.99 -11.22
C GLY A 268 -7.84 -7.82 -12.10
N LEU A 269 -7.75 -8.56 -13.22
CA LEU A 269 -6.64 -8.44 -14.16
C LEU A 269 -6.64 -7.09 -14.89
N ILE A 270 -7.80 -6.61 -15.35
CA ILE A 270 -7.91 -5.29 -16.01
C ILE A 270 -7.48 -4.18 -15.05
N LEU A 271 -8.00 -4.18 -13.81
CA LEU A 271 -7.62 -3.22 -12.78
C LEU A 271 -6.15 -3.36 -12.39
N GLY A 272 -5.65 -4.60 -12.30
CA GLY A 272 -4.26 -4.88 -12.00
C GLY A 272 -3.31 -4.34 -13.07
N VAL A 273 -3.60 -4.57 -14.36
CA VAL A 273 -2.80 -4.02 -15.47
C VAL A 273 -2.87 -2.50 -15.47
N HIS A 274 -4.06 -1.91 -15.27
CA HIS A 274 -4.17 -0.45 -15.15
C HIS A 274 -3.31 0.07 -13.99
N GLY A 275 -3.53 -0.43 -12.79
CA GLY A 275 -2.85 0.06 -11.58
C GLY A 275 -1.32 -0.15 -11.61
N HIS A 276 -0.83 -1.31 -12.02
CA HIS A 276 0.60 -1.62 -11.93
C HIS A 276 1.39 -1.32 -13.21
N CYS A 277 0.75 -1.37 -14.40
CA CYS A 277 1.45 -1.23 -15.67
C CYS A 277 1.25 0.12 -16.36
N THR A 278 0.23 0.91 -15.99
CA THR A 278 -0.08 2.20 -16.63
C THR A 278 -0.19 3.38 -15.68
N ASP A 279 -0.35 3.13 -14.38
CA ASP A 279 -0.44 4.20 -13.39
C ASP A 279 0.92 4.90 -13.23
N GLN A 280 0.88 6.23 -13.10
CA GLN A 280 2.04 7.09 -12.97
C GLN A 280 2.90 6.72 -11.75
N ASP A 281 2.26 6.38 -10.64
CA ASP A 281 2.95 6.10 -9.38
C ASP A 281 3.94 4.94 -9.49
N TYR A 282 3.59 3.89 -10.24
CA TYR A 282 4.46 2.73 -10.45
C TYR A 282 5.46 2.96 -11.60
N ILE A 283 4.98 3.49 -12.73
CA ILE A 283 5.82 3.72 -13.91
C ILE A 283 6.95 4.68 -13.61
N GLN A 284 6.69 5.75 -12.86
CA GLN A 284 7.70 6.77 -12.55
C GLN A 284 8.86 6.18 -11.73
N ARG A 285 8.57 5.25 -10.81
CA ARG A 285 9.59 4.54 -10.04
C ARG A 285 10.44 3.64 -10.95
N ALA A 286 9.81 2.86 -11.81
CA ALA A 286 10.51 2.01 -12.77
C ALA A 286 11.37 2.85 -13.75
N LEU A 287 10.85 3.99 -14.24
CA LEU A 287 11.59 4.92 -15.12
C LEU A 287 12.75 5.64 -14.43
N SER A 288 12.83 5.62 -13.10
CA SER A 288 13.97 6.16 -12.35
C SER A 288 15.22 5.28 -12.42
N ALA A 289 15.11 4.09 -13.04
CA ALA A 289 16.20 3.12 -13.19
C ALA A 289 17.35 3.65 -14.05
N GLY A 290 18.58 3.29 -13.68
CA GLY A 290 19.77 3.61 -14.46
C GLY A 290 19.92 2.80 -15.74
N SER A 291 19.23 1.65 -15.84
CA SER A 291 19.24 0.78 -17.02
C SER A 291 18.02 -0.13 -17.02
N LEU A 292 17.77 -0.78 -18.16
CA LEU A 292 16.70 -1.78 -18.27
C LEU A 292 16.88 -2.95 -17.28
N TYR A 293 18.11 -3.30 -16.94
CA TYR A 293 18.41 -4.34 -15.94
C TYR A 293 17.98 -3.93 -14.53
N HIS A 294 17.98 -2.64 -14.24
CA HIS A 294 17.61 -2.12 -12.93
C HIS A 294 16.12 -1.77 -12.82
N ALA A 295 15.43 -1.62 -13.94
CA ALA A 295 14.01 -1.34 -14.03
C ALA A 295 13.16 -2.61 -13.90
#